data_f9c2e3ffa2893d1d1cd6ace00c7aa579
#
_entry.id   f9c2e3ffa2893d1d1cd6ace00c7aa579
#
_cell.length_a   1.000
_cell.length_b   1.000
_cell.length_c   1.000
_cell.angle_alpha   90.00
_cell.angle_beta   90.00
_cell.angle_gamma   90.00
#
_symmetry.space_group_name_H-M   'P 1'
#
loop_
_entity.id
_entity.type
_entity.pdbx_description
1 polymer ?
#
loop_
_entity_poly.entity_id
_entity_poly.type
_entity_poly.pdbx_seq_one_letter_code
_entity_poly.pdbx_strand_id
1 'polypeptide(L)'
;MNTNPKIILVANSDYTFDINSYISDKDIIVRFNLPKASTLAPTGNRTNFLFLVNTVDIVQKKLKNHSKFIEFTKTIKNKFTIIFPYSDDLIKKIKPFYKKKIFIFLKKLTPNFNNIEYLKFLESTGNTVQVLPDSYYLDLKKLIDPNTKNILSTGIIATYFFLNNPIYQNYDIYLHGFSFEGWDGHAWNKEKKFIENLIQSNKIHLFPKS
;
A
#
# COMPACT_ATOMS: atom_id res chain seq x y z
N MET A 1 -21.18 0.14 -24.45
CA MET A 1 -19.71 -0.03 -24.52
C MET A 1 -19.27 -0.82 -23.29
N ASN A 2 -18.70 -2.01 -23.49
CA ASN A 2 -18.15 -2.78 -22.37
C ASN A 2 -16.85 -2.08 -21.94
N THR A 3 -16.92 -1.33 -20.86
CA THR A 3 -15.70 -0.76 -20.24
C THR A 3 -15.04 -1.84 -19.38
N ASN A 4 -13.71 -1.97 -19.46
CA ASN A 4 -12.97 -2.86 -18.58
C ASN A 4 -13.27 -2.52 -17.11
N PRO A 5 -13.27 -3.52 -16.23
CA PRO A 5 -13.34 -3.25 -14.79
C PRO A 5 -12.09 -2.46 -14.34
N LYS A 6 -12.23 -1.69 -13.26
CA LYS A 6 -11.18 -0.78 -12.79
C LYS A 6 -10.51 -1.29 -11.53
N ILE A 7 -9.23 -1.00 -11.40
CA ILE A 7 -8.52 -1.02 -10.12
C ILE A 7 -8.25 0.42 -9.73
N ILE A 8 -8.85 0.87 -8.63
CA ILE A 8 -8.70 2.24 -8.16
C ILE A 8 -7.84 2.24 -6.90
N LEU A 9 -6.65 2.79 -7.02
CA LEU A 9 -5.72 2.96 -5.91
C LEU A 9 -6.01 4.30 -5.24
N VAL A 10 -6.55 4.26 -4.01
CA VAL A 10 -6.99 5.42 -3.24
C VAL A 10 -5.94 5.77 -2.21
N ALA A 11 -5.20 6.84 -2.43
CA ALA A 11 -4.20 7.36 -1.48
C ALA A 11 -4.84 8.14 -0.31
N ASN A 12 -4.02 8.51 0.66
CA ASN A 12 -4.45 9.14 1.92
C ASN A 12 -4.33 10.69 1.91
N SER A 13 -4.34 11.32 0.75
CA SER A 13 -4.41 12.79 0.67
C SER A 13 -5.78 13.29 1.13
N ASP A 14 -5.85 14.56 1.52
CA ASP A 14 -7.11 15.19 1.93
C ASP A 14 -7.99 15.58 0.72
N TYR A 15 -7.84 14.90 -0.40
CA TYR A 15 -8.62 15.10 -1.61
C TYR A 15 -10.06 14.61 -1.40
N THR A 16 -11.05 15.44 -1.69
CA THR A 16 -12.45 15.23 -1.31
C THR A 16 -13.38 14.83 -2.46
N PHE A 17 -12.83 14.38 -3.59
CA PHE A 17 -13.66 13.96 -4.71
C PHE A 17 -14.42 12.68 -4.41
N ASP A 18 -15.74 12.70 -4.62
CA ASP A 18 -16.59 11.51 -4.46
C ASP A 18 -16.43 10.57 -5.65
N ILE A 19 -15.82 9.43 -5.41
CA ILE A 19 -15.64 8.38 -6.43
C ILE A 19 -16.79 7.36 -6.46
N ASN A 20 -17.70 7.37 -5.48
CA ASN A 20 -18.71 6.31 -5.33
C ASN A 20 -19.65 6.19 -6.53
N SER A 21 -19.99 7.32 -7.16
CA SER A 21 -20.84 7.35 -8.35
C SER A 21 -20.17 6.77 -9.61
N TYR A 22 -18.85 6.54 -9.57
CA TYR A 22 -18.06 6.09 -10.71
C TYR A 22 -17.54 4.67 -10.59
N ILE A 23 -17.79 4.01 -9.45
CA ILE A 23 -17.36 2.64 -9.19
C ILE A 23 -18.52 1.67 -9.34
N SER A 24 -18.22 0.51 -9.90
CA SER A 24 -19.14 -0.62 -10.05
C SER A 24 -18.76 -1.77 -9.13
N ASP A 25 -19.63 -2.76 -9.00
CA ASP A 25 -19.32 -3.96 -8.19
C ASP A 25 -18.15 -4.79 -8.73
N LYS A 26 -17.83 -4.65 -10.01
CA LYS A 26 -16.69 -5.32 -10.67
C LYS A 26 -15.36 -4.65 -10.37
N ASP A 27 -15.37 -3.41 -9.91
CA ASP A 27 -14.16 -2.63 -9.68
C ASP A 27 -13.48 -3.04 -8.36
N ILE A 28 -12.17 -2.91 -8.32
CA ILE A 28 -11.32 -3.23 -7.17
C ILE A 28 -10.86 -1.92 -6.52
N ILE A 29 -11.13 -1.78 -5.22
CA ILE A 29 -10.68 -0.63 -4.44
C ILE A 29 -9.48 -1.04 -3.58
N VAL A 30 -8.38 -0.31 -3.75
CA VAL A 30 -7.12 -0.52 -3.06
C VAL A 30 -6.84 0.65 -2.14
N ARG A 31 -6.53 0.38 -0.88
CA ARG A 31 -6.19 1.42 0.11
C ARG A 31 -4.83 1.16 0.74
N PHE A 32 -4.32 2.18 1.41
CA PHE A 32 -2.97 2.17 1.96
C PHE A 32 -2.97 2.47 3.45
N ASN A 33 -2.27 1.67 4.23
CA ASN A 33 -2.12 1.83 5.67
C ASN A 33 -3.47 1.93 6.39
N LEU A 34 -3.63 2.87 7.33
CA LEU A 34 -4.92 3.19 7.92
C LEU A 34 -5.43 4.48 7.28
N PRO A 35 -6.43 4.40 6.39
CA PRO A 35 -7.03 5.59 5.79
C PRO A 35 -7.58 6.53 6.87
N LYS A 36 -7.46 7.83 6.64
CA LYS A 36 -8.10 8.82 7.50
C LYS A 36 -9.62 8.75 7.33
N ALA A 37 -10.38 8.98 8.40
CA ALA A 37 -11.84 9.01 8.33
C ALA A 37 -12.35 10.04 7.31
N SER A 38 -11.66 11.18 7.17
CA SER A 38 -11.96 12.21 6.17
C SER A 38 -11.83 11.74 4.72
N THR A 39 -11.00 10.73 4.46
CA THR A 39 -10.84 10.17 3.10
C THR A 39 -11.85 9.06 2.82
N LEU A 40 -12.40 8.41 3.84
CA LEU A 40 -13.41 7.37 3.67
C LEU A 40 -14.76 7.94 3.25
N ALA A 41 -15.16 9.09 3.79
CA ALA A 41 -16.44 9.70 3.49
C ALA A 41 -16.64 9.95 1.98
N PRO A 42 -15.73 10.65 1.26
CA PRO A 42 -15.88 10.89 -0.17
C PRO A 42 -15.49 9.69 -1.04
N THR A 43 -14.66 8.75 -0.56
CA THR A 43 -14.17 7.63 -1.37
C THR A 43 -14.87 6.31 -1.06
N GLY A 44 -15.93 6.35 -0.24
CA GLY A 44 -16.68 5.17 0.19
C GLY A 44 -15.93 4.27 1.16
N ASN A 45 -16.64 3.27 1.63
CA ASN A 45 -16.13 2.35 2.65
C ASN A 45 -15.87 0.93 2.11
N ARG A 46 -15.83 0.74 0.78
CA ARG A 46 -15.42 -0.51 0.15
C ARG A 46 -13.89 -0.59 0.09
N THR A 47 -13.34 -1.75 0.39
CA THR A 47 -11.91 -2.05 0.29
C THR A 47 -11.77 -3.51 -0.14
N ASN A 48 -11.06 -3.77 -1.23
CA ASN A 48 -10.74 -5.12 -1.66
C ASN A 48 -9.32 -5.51 -1.23
N PHE A 49 -8.39 -4.55 -1.29
CA PHE A 49 -7.02 -4.73 -0.85
C PHE A 49 -6.58 -3.57 0.05
N LEU A 50 -5.90 -3.91 1.14
CA LEU A 50 -5.23 -2.96 2.02
C LEU A 50 -3.73 -3.22 1.99
N PHE A 51 -2.97 -2.37 1.31
CA PHE A 51 -1.51 -2.41 1.39
C PHE A 51 -1.07 -1.79 2.71
N LEU A 52 -0.57 -2.62 3.59
CA LEU A 52 -0.24 -2.26 4.95
C LEU A 52 1.27 -2.38 5.17
N VAL A 53 1.96 -1.24 5.31
CA VAL A 53 3.41 -1.26 5.53
C VAL A 53 3.75 -2.00 6.82
N ASN A 54 4.69 -2.95 6.73
CA ASN A 54 5.03 -3.90 7.80
C ASN A 54 6.46 -3.72 8.34
N THR A 55 7.04 -2.53 8.22
CA THR A 55 8.33 -2.24 8.86
C THR A 55 8.18 -2.09 10.37
N VAL A 56 9.22 -2.46 11.13
CA VAL A 56 9.21 -2.55 12.60
C VAL A 56 8.63 -1.34 13.28
N ASP A 57 9.09 -0.14 12.91
CA ASP A 57 8.64 1.11 13.54
C ASP A 57 7.14 1.31 13.40
N ILE A 58 6.60 0.90 12.26
CA ILE A 58 5.19 1.06 11.95
C ILE A 58 4.39 -0.06 12.61
N VAL A 59 4.89 -1.30 12.63
CA VAL A 59 4.25 -2.42 13.34
C VAL A 59 4.16 -2.09 14.84
N GLN A 60 5.21 -1.58 15.47
CA GLN A 60 5.15 -1.19 16.88
C GLN A 60 4.14 -0.07 17.15
N LYS A 61 4.08 0.93 16.28
CA LYS A 61 3.08 2.00 16.37
C LYS A 61 1.66 1.46 16.16
N LYS A 62 1.49 0.48 15.27
CA LYS A 62 0.19 -0.14 14.97
C LYS A 62 -0.27 -1.10 16.04
N LEU A 63 0.64 -1.85 16.67
CA LEU A 63 0.33 -2.66 17.85
C LEU A 63 -0.27 -1.82 18.98
N LYS A 64 0.21 -0.57 19.14
CA LYS A 64 -0.38 0.40 20.07
C LYS A 64 -1.72 0.97 19.60
N ASN A 65 -2.11 0.75 18.35
CA ASN A 65 -3.30 1.30 17.70
C ASN A 65 -4.26 0.20 17.19
N HIS A 66 -4.33 -0.95 17.86
CA HIS A 66 -5.30 -2.01 17.52
C HIS A 66 -6.74 -1.47 17.45
N SER A 67 -7.11 -0.58 18.35
CA SER A 67 -8.43 0.07 18.35
C SER A 67 -8.71 0.79 17.02
N LYS A 68 -7.77 1.56 16.49
CA LYS A 68 -7.93 2.27 15.21
C LYS A 68 -8.08 1.31 14.03
N PHE A 69 -7.35 0.19 14.05
CA PHE A 69 -7.53 -0.82 13.01
C PHE A 69 -8.91 -1.49 13.11
N ILE A 70 -9.36 -1.81 14.32
CA ILE A 70 -10.70 -2.36 14.56
C ILE A 70 -11.78 -1.37 14.13
N GLU A 71 -11.64 -0.09 14.47
CA GLU A 71 -12.55 0.97 14.00
C GLU A 71 -12.60 1.03 12.48
N PHE A 72 -11.43 1.03 11.83
CA PHE A 72 -11.37 1.00 10.37
C PHE A 72 -12.08 -0.24 9.81
N THR A 73 -11.82 -1.44 10.34
CA THR A 73 -12.48 -2.66 9.84
C THR A 73 -13.99 -2.65 10.02
N LYS A 74 -14.49 -1.99 11.06
CA LYS A 74 -15.95 -1.80 11.28
C LYS A 74 -16.58 -0.87 10.27
N THR A 75 -15.83 0.08 9.70
CA THR A 75 -16.33 0.99 8.67
C THR A 75 -16.36 0.36 7.29
N ILE A 76 -15.60 -0.71 7.06
CA ILE A 76 -15.54 -1.40 5.77
C ILE A 76 -16.66 -2.43 5.66
N LYS A 77 -17.40 -2.38 4.55
CA LYS A 77 -18.57 -3.23 4.34
C LYS A 77 -18.24 -4.69 3.97
N ASN A 78 -17.04 -4.95 3.50
CA ASN A 78 -16.64 -6.26 2.97
C ASN A 78 -15.34 -6.75 3.61
N LYS A 79 -15.11 -8.06 3.57
CA LYS A 79 -13.79 -8.62 3.85
C LYS A 79 -12.81 -8.22 2.77
N PHE A 80 -11.54 -8.04 3.14
CA PHE A 80 -10.50 -7.60 2.23
C PHE A 80 -9.20 -8.38 2.46
N THR A 81 -8.30 -8.31 1.49
CA THR A 81 -6.96 -8.88 1.61
C THR A 81 -5.99 -7.79 2.08
N ILE A 82 -5.27 -8.08 3.15
CA ILE A 82 -4.17 -7.24 3.64
C ILE A 82 -2.91 -7.70 2.93
N ILE A 83 -2.22 -6.78 2.27
CA ILE A 83 -0.96 -7.06 1.58
C ILE A 83 0.19 -6.35 2.29
N PHE A 84 1.15 -7.14 2.75
CA PHE A 84 2.43 -6.64 3.24
C PHE A 84 3.40 -6.49 2.07
N PRO A 85 3.92 -5.28 1.82
CA PRO A 85 4.80 -5.02 0.67
C PRO A 85 6.20 -5.61 0.80
N TYR A 86 6.60 -6.09 1.98
CA TYR A 86 7.96 -6.55 2.25
C TYR A 86 7.97 -7.89 2.98
N SER A 87 8.84 -8.81 2.53
CA SER A 87 9.22 -9.96 3.34
C SER A 87 10.18 -9.55 4.47
N ASP A 88 10.36 -10.41 5.47
CA ASP A 88 11.33 -10.16 6.55
C ASP A 88 12.76 -10.02 6.01
N ASP A 89 13.11 -10.83 5.03
CA ASP A 89 14.44 -10.81 4.45
C ASP A 89 14.67 -9.55 3.62
N LEU A 90 13.65 -9.08 2.93
CA LEU A 90 13.71 -7.80 2.23
C LEU A 90 13.86 -6.62 3.23
N ILE A 91 13.10 -6.62 4.33
CA ILE A 91 13.21 -5.57 5.36
C ILE A 91 14.64 -5.50 5.92
N LYS A 92 15.26 -6.65 6.22
CA LYS A 92 16.65 -6.70 6.68
C LYS A 92 17.65 -6.11 5.68
N LYS A 93 17.36 -6.24 4.37
CA LYS A 93 18.19 -5.70 3.28
C LYS A 93 18.01 -4.20 3.10
N ILE A 94 16.75 -3.71 3.08
CA ILE A 94 16.45 -2.30 2.79
C ILE A 94 16.65 -1.38 3.98
N LYS A 95 16.63 -1.91 5.21
CA LYS A 95 16.86 -1.15 6.45
C LYS A 95 18.03 -1.71 7.26
N PRO A 96 19.29 -1.59 6.79
CA PRO A 96 20.47 -2.16 7.45
C PRO A 96 20.76 -1.58 8.84
N PHE A 97 20.14 -0.45 9.23
CA PHE A 97 20.27 0.14 10.57
C PHE A 97 19.84 -0.80 11.69
N TYR A 98 18.93 -1.73 11.40
CA TYR A 98 18.55 -2.76 12.38
C TYR A 98 19.65 -3.79 12.66
N LYS A 99 20.78 -3.76 11.93
CA LYS A 99 21.95 -4.60 12.17
C LYS A 99 22.97 -3.98 13.16
N LYS A 100 22.87 -2.71 13.55
CA LYS A 100 23.84 -2.09 14.46
C LYS A 100 23.65 -2.59 15.89
N LYS A 101 24.78 -2.94 16.55
CA LYS A 101 24.87 -3.54 17.90
C LYS A 101 24.11 -2.78 19.01
N ILE A 102 23.84 -1.50 18.87
CA ILE A 102 23.03 -0.71 19.81
C ILE A 102 21.61 -1.28 19.95
N PHE A 103 21.06 -1.91 18.90
CA PHE A 103 19.76 -2.57 18.96
C PHE A 103 19.79 -3.96 19.57
N ILE A 104 20.98 -4.57 19.80
CA ILE A 104 21.05 -5.89 20.45
C ILE A 104 20.58 -5.81 21.91
N PHE A 105 20.79 -4.70 22.58
CA PHE A 105 20.28 -4.48 23.94
C PHE A 105 18.74 -4.29 23.96
N LEU A 106 18.21 -3.73 22.87
CA LEU A 106 16.77 -3.55 22.67
C LEU A 106 16.11 -4.80 22.02
N LYS A 107 16.89 -5.79 21.60
CA LYS A 107 16.37 -7.06 21.03
C LYS A 107 15.41 -7.83 21.94
N LYS A 108 15.48 -7.62 23.25
CA LYS A 108 14.46 -8.13 24.19
C LYS A 108 13.10 -7.43 24.05
N LEU A 109 13.01 -6.30 23.33
CA LEU A 109 11.82 -5.48 23.20
C LEU A 109 11.35 -5.32 21.74
N THR A 110 12.13 -5.76 20.75
CA THR A 110 11.70 -5.72 19.35
C THR A 110 11.08 -7.06 18.98
N PRO A 111 9.78 -7.10 18.73
CA PRO A 111 9.17 -8.30 18.17
C PRO A 111 9.85 -8.62 16.82
N ASN A 112 10.01 -9.89 16.52
CA ASN A 112 10.37 -10.35 15.19
C ASN A 112 9.48 -9.63 14.17
N PHE A 113 10.01 -9.34 12.96
CA PHE A 113 9.31 -8.59 11.90
C PHE A 113 7.96 -9.21 11.54
N ASN A 114 7.86 -10.54 11.56
CA ASN A 114 6.61 -11.28 11.61
C ASN A 114 6.20 -11.42 13.06
N ASN A 115 5.72 -10.35 13.64
CA ASN A 115 5.08 -10.49 14.93
C ASN A 115 3.86 -11.39 14.75
N ILE A 116 4.03 -12.65 15.13
CA ILE A 116 2.98 -13.67 15.06
C ILE A 116 1.69 -13.16 15.74
N GLU A 117 1.81 -12.41 16.82
CA GLU A 117 0.67 -11.81 17.50
C GLU A 117 -0.05 -10.78 16.63
N TYR A 118 0.72 -9.94 15.88
CA TYR A 118 0.12 -8.96 14.99
C TYR A 118 -0.55 -9.62 13.78
N LEU A 119 0.08 -10.64 13.20
CA LEU A 119 -0.54 -11.43 12.12
C LEU A 119 -1.82 -12.11 12.61
N LYS A 120 -1.77 -12.79 13.75
CA LYS A 120 -2.95 -13.40 14.39
C LYS A 120 -4.04 -12.37 14.67
N PHE A 121 -3.66 -11.19 15.14
CA PHE A 121 -4.61 -10.10 15.34
C PHE A 121 -5.27 -9.68 14.02
N LEU A 122 -4.49 -9.47 12.94
CA LEU A 122 -5.05 -9.09 11.64
C LEU A 122 -5.97 -10.19 11.08
N GLU A 123 -5.57 -11.45 11.18
CA GLU A 123 -6.36 -12.62 10.76
C GLU A 123 -7.64 -12.79 11.62
N SER A 124 -7.57 -12.49 12.92
CA SER A 124 -8.74 -12.56 13.82
C SER A 124 -9.83 -11.56 13.43
N THR A 125 -9.51 -10.53 12.66
CA THR A 125 -10.51 -9.60 12.07
C THR A 125 -11.26 -10.24 10.90
N GLY A 126 -10.92 -11.48 10.52
CA GLY A 126 -11.52 -12.23 9.43
C GLY A 126 -11.05 -11.80 8.04
N ASN A 127 -9.94 -11.07 7.95
CA ASN A 127 -9.31 -10.68 6.71
C ASN A 127 -8.15 -11.64 6.37
N THR A 128 -7.84 -11.78 5.08
CA THR A 128 -6.68 -12.57 4.63
C THR A 128 -5.43 -11.70 4.67
N VAL A 129 -4.29 -12.27 5.10
CA VAL A 129 -3.00 -11.58 5.09
C VAL A 129 -2.07 -12.26 4.10
N GLN A 130 -1.41 -11.49 3.25
CA GLN A 130 -0.45 -11.95 2.25
C GLN A 130 0.80 -11.09 2.27
N VAL A 131 1.94 -11.67 1.93
CA VAL A 131 3.21 -10.95 1.74
C VAL A 131 3.54 -10.98 0.26
N LEU A 132 3.88 -9.82 -0.32
CA LEU A 132 4.30 -9.76 -1.72
C LEU A 132 5.63 -10.48 -1.92
N PRO A 133 5.82 -11.18 -3.04
CA PRO A 133 7.14 -11.63 -3.48
C PRO A 133 8.12 -10.45 -3.59
N ASP A 134 9.33 -10.62 -3.08
CA ASP A 134 10.39 -9.59 -3.07
C ASP A 134 10.72 -9.05 -4.47
N SER A 135 10.50 -9.87 -5.51
CA SER A 135 10.72 -9.49 -6.90
C SER A 135 9.97 -8.21 -7.28
N TYR A 136 8.73 -8.00 -6.83
CA TYR A 136 7.99 -6.78 -7.15
C TYR A 136 8.71 -5.52 -6.66
N TYR A 137 9.26 -5.55 -5.44
CA TYR A 137 10.03 -4.41 -4.91
C TYR A 137 11.38 -4.27 -5.62
N LEU A 138 12.10 -5.37 -5.79
CA LEU A 138 13.46 -5.36 -6.34
C LEU A 138 13.48 -4.92 -7.80
N ASP A 139 12.54 -5.39 -8.61
CA ASP A 139 12.44 -5.03 -10.02
C ASP A 139 11.95 -3.58 -10.18
N LEU A 140 10.96 -3.16 -9.41
CA LEU A 140 10.54 -1.76 -9.40
C LEU A 140 11.68 -0.82 -8.97
N LYS A 141 12.48 -1.21 -7.98
CA LYS A 141 13.63 -0.41 -7.53
C LYS A 141 14.67 -0.25 -8.66
N LYS A 142 14.94 -1.30 -9.43
CA LYS A 142 15.83 -1.22 -10.60
C LYS A 142 15.31 -0.25 -11.65
N LEU A 143 13.98 -0.23 -11.90
CA LEU A 143 13.35 0.65 -12.87
C LEU A 143 13.34 2.12 -12.44
N ILE A 144 13.13 2.41 -11.15
CA ILE A 144 13.06 3.78 -10.64
C ILE A 144 14.46 4.35 -10.41
N ASP A 145 15.27 3.66 -9.62
CA ASP A 145 16.65 4.00 -9.33
C ASP A 145 17.35 2.87 -8.54
N PRO A 146 18.20 2.07 -9.19
CA PRO A 146 18.88 0.95 -8.55
C PRO A 146 19.81 1.39 -7.41
N ASN A 147 20.31 2.63 -7.45
CA ASN A 147 21.28 3.18 -6.50
C ASN A 147 20.61 3.97 -5.36
N THR A 148 19.30 4.16 -5.39
CA THR A 148 18.63 4.91 -4.33
C THR A 148 18.76 4.21 -2.98
N LYS A 149 19.08 5.00 -1.94
CA LYS A 149 19.02 4.57 -0.54
C LYS A 149 17.60 4.72 0.03
N ASN A 150 16.74 5.41 -0.67
CA ASN A 150 15.35 5.65 -0.27
C ASN A 150 14.52 4.37 -0.43
N ILE A 151 13.53 4.24 0.43
CA ILE A 151 12.54 3.15 0.36
C ILE A 151 11.42 3.59 -0.58
N LEU A 152 10.99 2.71 -1.48
CA LEU A 152 9.86 2.99 -2.34
C LEU A 152 8.57 3.10 -1.52
N SER A 153 7.68 4.01 -1.92
CA SER A 153 6.40 4.17 -1.24
C SER A 153 5.47 2.98 -1.48
N THR A 154 4.58 2.72 -0.54
CA THR A 154 3.61 1.62 -0.66
C THR A 154 2.70 1.80 -1.87
N GLY A 155 2.39 3.05 -2.21
CA GLY A 155 1.55 3.39 -3.37
C GLY A 155 2.18 2.96 -4.70
N ILE A 156 3.48 3.25 -4.89
CA ILE A 156 4.17 2.88 -6.12
C ILE A 156 4.36 1.35 -6.24
N ILE A 157 4.61 0.67 -5.12
CA ILE A 157 4.73 -0.79 -5.07
C ILE A 157 3.40 -1.45 -5.47
N ALA A 158 2.29 -0.96 -4.95
CA ALA A 158 0.96 -1.46 -5.30
C ALA A 158 0.63 -1.19 -6.79
N THR A 159 0.95 0.00 -7.30
CA THR A 159 0.77 0.31 -8.73
C THR A 159 1.53 -0.68 -9.60
N TYR A 160 2.79 -0.92 -9.27
CA TYR A 160 3.63 -1.87 -10.01
C TYR A 160 3.11 -3.31 -9.91
N PHE A 161 2.63 -3.71 -8.73
CA PHE A 161 2.02 -5.03 -8.51
C PHE A 161 0.84 -5.26 -9.44
N PHE A 162 -0.12 -4.34 -9.49
CA PHE A 162 -1.30 -4.51 -10.32
C PHE A 162 -0.99 -4.45 -11.81
N LEU A 163 -0.01 -3.63 -12.23
CA LEU A 163 0.42 -3.55 -13.63
C LEU A 163 1.09 -4.84 -14.14
N ASN A 164 1.79 -5.57 -13.26
CA ASN A 164 2.62 -6.70 -13.68
C ASN A 164 2.09 -8.05 -13.19
N ASN A 165 0.94 -8.09 -12.54
CA ASN A 165 0.31 -9.34 -12.14
C ASN A 165 -0.68 -9.80 -13.23
N PRO A 166 -0.47 -10.98 -13.86
CA PRO A 166 -1.31 -11.46 -14.95
C PRO A 166 -2.81 -11.57 -14.61
N ILE A 167 -3.15 -11.73 -13.33
CA ILE A 167 -4.56 -11.81 -12.88
C ILE A 167 -5.32 -10.51 -13.19
N TYR A 168 -4.62 -9.37 -13.23
CA TYR A 168 -5.22 -8.05 -13.37
C TYR A 168 -5.01 -7.41 -14.75
N GLN A 169 -4.50 -8.16 -15.73
CA GLN A 169 -4.17 -7.62 -17.06
C GLN A 169 -5.37 -7.03 -17.83
N ASN A 170 -6.60 -7.44 -17.47
CA ASN A 170 -7.84 -6.96 -18.09
C ASN A 170 -8.50 -5.81 -17.31
N TYR A 171 -7.80 -5.23 -16.34
CA TYR A 171 -8.28 -4.10 -15.57
C TYR A 171 -7.59 -2.80 -16.00
N ASP A 172 -8.38 -1.73 -16.07
CA ASP A 172 -7.82 -0.38 -16.20
C ASP A 172 -7.42 0.15 -14.81
N ILE A 173 -6.20 0.64 -14.67
CA ILE A 173 -5.65 1.08 -13.38
C ILE A 173 -5.79 2.59 -13.23
N TYR A 174 -6.38 3.01 -12.12
CA TYR A 174 -6.61 4.41 -11.79
C TYR A 174 -5.95 4.79 -10.46
N LEU A 175 -5.34 5.97 -10.44
CA LEU A 175 -4.80 6.58 -9.21
C LEU A 175 -5.72 7.71 -8.76
N HIS A 176 -6.05 7.72 -7.47
CA HIS A 176 -6.85 8.76 -6.83
C HIS A 176 -6.15 9.30 -5.58
N GLY A 177 -6.01 10.62 -5.49
CA GLY A 177 -5.45 11.29 -4.32
C GLY A 177 -3.95 11.07 -4.09
N PHE A 178 -3.15 10.82 -5.12
CA PHE A 178 -1.70 10.72 -5.02
C PHE A 178 -1.06 12.11 -5.08
N SER A 179 -0.47 12.57 -3.97
CA SER A 179 0.25 13.86 -3.90
C SER A 179 1.75 13.76 -4.20
N PHE A 180 2.33 12.56 -4.10
CA PHE A 180 3.79 12.33 -4.15
C PHE A 180 4.56 13.17 -3.13
N GLU A 181 4.00 13.30 -1.96
CA GLU A 181 4.53 14.07 -0.84
C GLU A 181 4.42 13.25 0.46
N GLY A 182 5.19 13.62 1.46
CA GLY A 182 5.13 13.03 2.79
C GLY A 182 6.49 12.72 3.37
N TRP A 183 6.71 11.49 3.82
CA TRP A 183 7.94 11.11 4.50
C TRP A 183 9.18 11.20 3.58
N ASP A 184 10.20 11.97 3.99
CA ASP A 184 11.43 12.24 3.21
C ASP A 184 12.28 10.98 2.90
N GLY A 185 11.98 9.85 3.52
CA GLY A 185 12.62 8.57 3.21
C GLY A 185 12.20 7.94 1.88
N HIS A 186 11.23 8.51 1.18
CA HIS A 186 10.79 8.08 -0.15
C HIS A 186 11.49 8.85 -1.29
N ALA A 187 11.57 8.24 -2.46
CA ALA A 187 12.17 8.85 -3.66
C ALA A 187 11.10 9.62 -4.47
N TRP A 188 10.35 10.54 -3.84
CA TRP A 188 9.15 11.16 -4.39
C TRP A 188 9.29 11.67 -5.82
N ASN A 189 10.34 12.42 -6.13
CA ASN A 189 10.54 12.97 -7.47
C ASN A 189 10.72 11.88 -8.54
N LYS A 190 11.38 10.78 -8.19
CA LYS A 190 11.62 9.65 -9.11
C LYS A 190 10.37 8.79 -9.25
N GLU A 191 9.65 8.57 -8.17
CA GLU A 191 8.37 7.87 -8.18
C GLU A 191 7.33 8.64 -8.99
N LYS A 192 7.25 9.97 -8.82
CA LYS A 192 6.37 10.85 -9.59
C LYS A 192 6.67 10.75 -11.08
N LYS A 193 7.94 10.88 -11.47
CA LYS A 193 8.35 10.76 -12.89
C LYS A 193 8.01 9.39 -13.47
N PHE A 194 8.18 8.32 -12.71
CA PHE A 194 7.79 6.97 -13.14
C PHE A 194 6.28 6.88 -13.40
N ILE A 195 5.45 7.41 -12.51
CA ILE A 195 3.98 7.47 -12.67
C ILE A 195 3.59 8.33 -13.87
N GLU A 196 4.20 9.51 -14.05
CA GLU A 196 3.93 10.38 -15.20
C GLU A 196 4.22 9.66 -16.53
N ASN A 197 5.30 8.89 -16.62
CA ASN A 197 5.61 8.08 -17.81
C ASN A 197 4.54 7.00 -18.05
N LEU A 198 4.03 6.37 -17.00
CA LEU A 198 2.95 5.37 -17.12
C LEU A 198 1.64 6.02 -17.60
N ILE A 199 1.32 7.22 -17.14
CA ILE A 199 0.15 8.00 -17.59
C ILE A 199 0.31 8.37 -19.07
N GLN A 200 1.46 8.94 -19.46
CA GLN A 200 1.75 9.33 -20.85
C GLN A 200 1.68 8.12 -21.81
N SER A 201 2.03 6.94 -21.35
CA SER A 201 1.92 5.70 -22.14
C SER A 201 0.56 5.00 -22.03
N ASN A 202 -0.45 5.64 -21.43
CA ASN A 202 -1.80 5.12 -21.20
C ASN A 202 -1.85 3.79 -20.45
N LYS A 203 -0.84 3.48 -19.66
CA LYS A 203 -0.82 2.26 -18.83
C LYS A 203 -1.59 2.41 -17.52
N ILE A 204 -1.72 3.64 -17.02
CA ILE A 204 -2.52 4.03 -15.86
C ILE A 204 -3.20 5.37 -16.11
N HIS A 205 -4.22 5.67 -15.33
CA HIS A 205 -5.01 6.87 -15.45
C HIS A 205 -5.13 7.60 -14.12
N LEU A 206 -5.35 8.91 -14.17
CA LEU A 206 -5.79 9.67 -12.99
C LEU A 206 -7.30 9.58 -12.84
N PHE A 207 -7.78 9.58 -11.61
CA PHE A 207 -9.20 9.56 -11.28
C PHE A 207 -9.55 10.76 -10.37
N PRO A 208 -10.50 11.64 -10.70
CA PRO A 208 -11.23 11.68 -11.97
C PRO A 208 -10.30 11.95 -13.16
N LYS A 209 -10.74 11.59 -14.36
CA LYS A 209 -10.06 12.07 -15.58
C LYS A 209 -10.11 13.59 -15.57
N SER A 210 -8.93 14.23 -15.50
CA SER A 210 -8.78 15.66 -15.75
C SER A 210 -9.18 16.02 -17.19
#